data_2c6bd6ad87d45f5b00f55cd5d4a21e48
#
_entry.id   2c6bd6ad87d45f5b00f55cd5d4a21e48
#
_cell.length_a   1.000
_cell.length_b   1.000
_cell.length_c   1.000
_cell.angle_alpha   90.00
_cell.angle_beta   90.00
_cell.angle_gamma   90.00
#
_symmetry.space_group_name_H-M   'P 1'
#
loop_
_entity.id
_entity.type
_entity.pdbx_description
1 polymer ?
#
loop_
_entity_poly.entity_id
_entity_poly.type
_entity_poly.pdbx_seq_one_letter_code
_entity_poly.pdbx_strand_id
1 'polypeptide(L)'
;MSYGIVFTGEIRSSVERRYAIAALGREFGLGFSQIKGLLTGTKSQIKITDDRVEACQLMQKFWEAGWHTQLNLDDHLIHCTAKSSNCGGSPLPPALEFMGNAAGTISIGIPVGWQKFDNLNGEAVIQAGNPELNRYLIVLKQDRSQLPQELSVDHFGKAQIEQCLTRVDNGALISGPEPLISNTQNGHIYEMSAEVTKTPVRYLVTFFECQDSFYSVFLWSSLENFENSRSEFLHIFATFKVMTSPSSCESTLVPM
;
A
#
# COMPACT_ATOMS: atom_id res chain seq x y z
N MET A 1 3.07 -7.69 -13.69
CA MET A 1 2.00 -7.56 -12.67
C MET A 1 0.84 -6.84 -13.28
N SER A 2 -0.35 -7.38 -13.10
CA SER A 2 -1.53 -6.80 -13.71
C SER A 2 -2.61 -6.51 -12.67
N TYR A 3 -3.18 -5.31 -12.75
CA TYR A 3 -4.32 -4.89 -11.95
C TYR A 3 -5.59 -5.22 -12.70
N GLY A 4 -6.42 -6.09 -12.14
CA GLY A 4 -7.73 -6.45 -12.67
C GLY A 4 -8.82 -5.67 -11.93
N ILE A 5 -9.65 -4.90 -12.65
CA ILE A 5 -10.81 -4.23 -12.09
C ILE A 5 -12.05 -5.08 -12.35
N VAL A 6 -12.74 -5.44 -11.29
CA VAL A 6 -13.92 -6.29 -11.33
C VAL A 6 -15.15 -5.50 -10.90
N PHE A 7 -16.15 -5.50 -11.74
CA PHE A 7 -17.46 -4.91 -11.44
C PHE A 7 -18.27 -5.87 -10.56
N THR A 8 -18.78 -5.40 -9.43
CA THR A 8 -19.51 -6.25 -8.49
C THR A 8 -21.00 -6.32 -8.76
N GLY A 9 -21.54 -5.38 -9.53
CA GLY A 9 -22.99 -5.22 -9.72
C GLY A 9 -23.72 -4.61 -8.51
N GLU A 10 -23.00 -4.27 -7.45
CA GLU A 10 -23.54 -3.65 -6.24
C GLU A 10 -23.57 -2.14 -6.35
N ILE A 11 -24.66 -1.54 -5.90
CA ILE A 11 -24.89 -0.09 -5.93
C ILE A 11 -24.65 0.48 -4.54
N ARG A 12 -24.05 1.65 -4.47
CA ARG A 12 -23.87 2.41 -3.23
C ARG A 12 -25.24 2.72 -2.60
N SER A 13 -25.33 2.55 -1.29
CA SER A 13 -26.58 2.73 -0.54
C SER A 13 -27.19 4.14 -0.65
N SER A 14 -26.37 5.14 -1.03
CA SER A 14 -26.81 6.54 -1.22
C SER A 14 -27.28 6.87 -2.63
N VAL A 15 -27.26 5.91 -3.58
CA VAL A 15 -27.56 6.15 -5.00
C VAL A 15 -28.73 5.31 -5.46
N GLU A 16 -29.73 5.95 -6.09
CA GLU A 16 -30.83 5.21 -6.70
C GLU A 16 -30.38 4.43 -7.94
N ARG A 17 -30.90 3.20 -8.08
CA ARG A 17 -30.51 2.26 -9.15
C ARG A 17 -30.63 2.86 -10.56
N ARG A 18 -31.70 3.61 -10.81
CA ARG A 18 -31.93 4.23 -12.13
C ARG A 18 -30.82 5.23 -12.50
N TYR A 19 -30.36 6.01 -11.52
CA TYR A 19 -29.27 6.99 -11.75
C TYR A 19 -27.92 6.29 -11.96
N ALA A 20 -27.63 5.26 -11.16
CA ALA A 20 -26.42 4.47 -11.33
C ALA A 20 -26.37 3.79 -12.72
N ILE A 21 -27.48 3.23 -13.20
CA ILE A 21 -27.55 2.63 -14.54
C ILE A 21 -27.35 3.69 -15.64
N ALA A 22 -28.00 4.84 -15.52
CA ALA A 22 -27.84 5.92 -16.49
C ALA A 22 -26.40 6.46 -16.52
N ALA A 23 -25.72 6.48 -15.37
CA ALA A 23 -24.31 6.89 -15.27
C ALA A 23 -23.38 5.95 -16.03
N LEU A 24 -23.61 4.63 -16.07
CA LEU A 24 -22.82 3.70 -16.88
C LEU A 24 -22.86 4.07 -18.37
N GLY A 25 -24.02 4.45 -18.90
CA GLY A 25 -24.13 4.89 -20.29
C GLY A 25 -23.42 6.23 -20.53
N ARG A 26 -23.59 7.20 -19.60
CA ARG A 26 -23.07 8.55 -19.77
C ARG A 26 -21.56 8.63 -19.56
N GLU A 27 -21.04 8.03 -18.51
CA GLU A 27 -19.64 8.18 -18.09
C GLU A 27 -18.69 7.20 -18.81
N PHE A 28 -19.22 6.03 -19.23
CA PHE A 28 -18.42 4.98 -19.86
C PHE A 28 -18.82 4.71 -21.31
N GLY A 29 -19.83 5.40 -21.84
CA GLY A 29 -20.29 5.20 -23.21
C GLY A 29 -20.91 3.82 -23.47
N LEU A 30 -21.37 3.11 -22.43
CA LEU A 30 -21.88 1.76 -22.57
C LEU A 30 -23.29 1.76 -23.15
N GLY A 31 -23.51 0.95 -24.18
CA GLY A 31 -24.83 0.71 -24.74
C GLY A 31 -25.70 -0.19 -23.86
N PHE A 32 -27.03 -0.18 -24.10
CA PHE A 32 -28.00 -0.95 -23.30
C PHE A 32 -27.64 -2.44 -23.15
N SER A 33 -27.20 -3.08 -24.24
CA SER A 33 -26.83 -4.51 -24.22
C SER A 33 -25.61 -4.78 -23.34
N GLN A 34 -24.62 -3.87 -23.34
CA GLN A 34 -23.42 -3.97 -22.51
C GLN A 34 -23.75 -3.76 -21.03
N ILE A 35 -24.56 -2.76 -20.72
CA ILE A 35 -25.05 -2.51 -19.35
C ILE A 35 -25.84 -3.72 -18.86
N LYS A 36 -26.75 -4.26 -19.67
CA LYS A 36 -27.50 -5.47 -19.32
C LYS A 36 -26.56 -6.64 -19.03
N GLY A 37 -25.54 -6.87 -19.87
CA GLY A 37 -24.53 -7.91 -19.66
C GLY A 37 -23.78 -7.76 -18.33
N LEU A 38 -23.35 -6.53 -17.98
CA LEU A 38 -22.69 -6.23 -16.71
C LEU A 38 -23.61 -6.49 -15.50
N LEU A 39 -24.90 -6.17 -15.62
CA LEU A 39 -25.85 -6.28 -14.50
C LEU A 39 -26.42 -7.70 -14.31
N THR A 40 -26.36 -8.55 -15.33
CA THR A 40 -26.84 -9.95 -15.28
C THR A 40 -25.72 -10.95 -15.01
N GLY A 41 -24.45 -10.54 -15.17
CA GLY A 41 -23.27 -11.35 -14.90
C GLY A 41 -22.93 -11.40 -13.40
N THR A 42 -22.38 -12.53 -12.97
CA THR A 42 -21.68 -12.60 -11.68
C THR A 42 -20.29 -11.99 -11.86
N LYS A 43 -19.95 -10.97 -11.08
CA LYS A 43 -18.63 -10.29 -11.04
C LYS A 43 -17.90 -10.30 -12.38
N SER A 44 -18.02 -9.23 -13.15
CA SER A 44 -17.40 -9.12 -14.48
C SER A 44 -16.08 -8.35 -14.38
N GLN A 45 -15.00 -8.95 -14.86
CA GLN A 45 -13.74 -8.24 -15.05
C GLN A 45 -13.90 -7.18 -16.15
N ILE A 46 -13.68 -5.91 -15.81
CA ILE A 46 -13.91 -4.78 -16.72
C ILE A 46 -12.65 -4.43 -17.48
N LYS A 47 -11.50 -4.46 -16.79
CA LYS A 47 -10.21 -4.06 -17.34
C LYS A 47 -9.08 -4.76 -16.63
N ILE A 48 -8.01 -5.04 -17.38
CA ILE A 48 -6.68 -5.39 -16.87
C ILE A 48 -5.72 -4.30 -17.33
N THR A 49 -4.89 -3.82 -16.43
CA THR A 49 -3.83 -2.85 -16.72
C THR A 49 -2.62 -3.12 -15.84
N ASP A 50 -1.45 -2.79 -16.29
CA ASP A 50 -0.21 -2.79 -15.51
C ASP A 50 0.03 -1.44 -14.81
N ASP A 51 -0.77 -0.43 -15.17
CA ASP A 51 -0.76 0.88 -14.54
C ASP A 51 -1.78 0.95 -13.40
N ARG A 52 -1.27 1.04 -12.18
CA ARG A 52 -2.07 1.18 -10.99
C ARG A 52 -2.85 2.48 -10.92
N VAL A 53 -2.26 3.59 -11.38
CA VAL A 53 -2.93 4.90 -11.37
C VAL A 53 -4.17 4.85 -12.25
N GLU A 54 -4.05 4.23 -13.44
CA GLU A 54 -5.17 4.00 -14.34
C GLU A 54 -6.24 3.12 -13.68
N ALA A 55 -5.84 2.04 -12.99
CA ALA A 55 -6.76 1.17 -12.28
C ALA A 55 -7.55 1.93 -11.19
N CYS A 56 -6.87 2.73 -10.37
CA CYS A 56 -7.50 3.54 -9.33
C CYS A 56 -8.42 4.61 -9.91
N GLN A 57 -8.04 5.28 -10.99
CA GLN A 57 -8.88 6.26 -11.67
C GLN A 57 -10.15 5.64 -12.23
N LEU A 58 -10.06 4.42 -12.78
CA LEU A 58 -11.23 3.71 -13.28
C LEU A 58 -12.17 3.31 -12.14
N MET A 59 -11.64 2.80 -11.03
CA MET A 59 -12.43 2.51 -9.83
C MET A 59 -13.12 3.77 -9.27
N GLN A 60 -12.41 4.91 -9.26
CA GLN A 60 -12.97 6.20 -8.85
C GLN A 60 -14.18 6.58 -9.73
N LYS A 61 -14.07 6.47 -11.04
CA LYS A 61 -15.17 6.75 -11.97
C LYS A 61 -16.38 5.85 -11.70
N PHE A 62 -16.17 4.55 -11.43
CA PHE A 62 -17.28 3.66 -11.07
C PHE A 62 -17.91 4.05 -9.73
N TRP A 63 -17.09 4.43 -8.75
CA TRP A 63 -17.58 4.91 -7.47
C TRP A 63 -18.43 6.17 -7.60
N GLU A 64 -17.99 7.15 -8.39
CA GLU A 64 -18.73 8.39 -8.67
C GLU A 64 -20.03 8.10 -9.43
N ALA A 65 -20.02 7.13 -10.33
CA ALA A 65 -21.21 6.63 -11.01
C ALA A 65 -22.16 5.81 -10.12
N GLY A 66 -21.79 5.61 -8.84
CA GLY A 66 -22.64 4.94 -7.86
C GLY A 66 -22.43 3.42 -7.75
N TRP A 67 -21.35 2.88 -8.29
CA TRP A 67 -21.09 1.43 -8.36
C TRP A 67 -19.90 1.00 -7.50
N HIS A 68 -20.01 -0.20 -6.94
CA HIS A 68 -18.90 -0.85 -6.27
C HIS A 68 -18.06 -1.67 -7.25
N THR A 69 -16.75 -1.66 -7.03
CA THR A 69 -15.77 -2.45 -7.79
C THR A 69 -14.78 -3.14 -6.85
N GLN A 70 -14.07 -4.13 -7.37
CA GLN A 70 -12.95 -4.79 -6.72
C GLN A 70 -11.69 -4.56 -7.54
N LEU A 71 -10.56 -4.44 -6.87
CA LEU A 71 -9.24 -4.39 -7.47
C LEU A 71 -8.49 -5.66 -7.11
N ASN A 72 -8.06 -6.38 -8.12
CA ASN A 72 -7.22 -7.55 -7.97
C ASN A 72 -5.81 -7.24 -8.48
N LEU A 73 -4.80 -7.83 -7.86
CA LEU A 73 -3.43 -7.86 -8.34
C LEU A 73 -3.07 -9.32 -8.63
N ASP A 74 -2.73 -9.63 -9.89
CA ASP A 74 -2.43 -10.98 -10.34
C ASP A 74 -3.47 -12.00 -9.80
N ASP A 75 -4.77 -11.68 -9.99
CA ASP A 75 -5.96 -12.43 -9.54
C ASP A 75 -6.22 -12.46 -8.01
N HIS A 76 -5.38 -11.85 -7.21
CA HIS A 76 -5.62 -11.70 -5.77
C HIS A 76 -6.35 -10.39 -5.45
N LEU A 77 -7.43 -10.48 -4.67
CA LEU A 77 -8.18 -9.31 -4.23
C LEU A 77 -7.34 -8.46 -3.29
N ILE A 78 -7.07 -7.21 -3.68
CA ILE A 78 -6.32 -6.24 -2.87
C ILE A 78 -7.17 -5.09 -2.35
N HIS A 79 -8.33 -4.82 -2.99
CA HIS A 79 -9.25 -3.78 -2.55
C HIS A 79 -10.67 -4.06 -3.02
N CYS A 80 -11.66 -3.67 -2.21
CA CYS A 80 -13.08 -3.77 -2.55
C CYS A 80 -13.86 -2.59 -1.97
N THR A 81 -14.71 -1.96 -2.77
CA THR A 81 -15.56 -0.85 -2.34
C THR A 81 -16.94 -1.31 -1.80
N ALA A 82 -17.28 -2.58 -1.94
CA ALA A 82 -18.57 -3.14 -1.51
C ALA A 82 -18.57 -3.55 -0.03
N LYS A 83 -19.65 -3.26 0.70
CA LYS A 83 -19.80 -3.66 2.11
C LYS A 83 -20.05 -5.15 2.32
N SER A 84 -20.56 -5.85 1.30
CA SER A 84 -20.98 -7.27 1.39
C SER A 84 -19.86 -8.28 1.20
N SER A 85 -18.71 -7.86 0.74
CA SER A 85 -17.53 -8.69 0.73
C SER A 85 -16.79 -8.52 2.05
N ASN A 86 -16.18 -9.59 2.60
CA ASN A 86 -15.30 -9.56 3.78
C ASN A 86 -14.12 -8.57 3.68
N CYS A 87 -14.03 -7.83 2.61
CA CYS A 87 -13.22 -6.64 2.43
C CYS A 87 -14.00 -5.49 3.07
N GLY A 88 -13.73 -5.17 4.31
CA GLY A 88 -14.34 -4.03 5.00
C GLY A 88 -14.43 -2.83 4.06
N GLY A 89 -15.63 -2.28 3.87
CA GLY A 89 -15.92 -1.20 2.91
C GLY A 89 -15.05 0.04 3.14
N SER A 90 -13.79 -0.09 2.79
CA SER A 90 -12.82 1.01 2.82
C SER A 90 -13.08 1.91 1.62
N PRO A 91 -13.00 3.20 1.78
CA PRO A 91 -12.97 4.13 0.65
C PRO A 91 -11.89 3.70 -0.34
N LEU A 92 -12.02 4.10 -1.59
CA LEU A 92 -10.98 3.92 -2.62
C LEU A 92 -9.59 4.17 -2.03
N PRO A 93 -8.60 3.36 -2.39
CA PRO A 93 -7.25 3.63 -1.94
C PRO A 93 -6.93 5.08 -2.28
N PRO A 94 -6.47 5.87 -1.30
CA PRO A 94 -6.22 7.28 -1.51
C PRO A 94 -5.24 7.46 -2.67
N ALA A 95 -5.40 8.55 -3.42
CA ALA A 95 -4.39 8.95 -4.38
C ALA A 95 -3.05 9.06 -3.64
N LEU A 96 -1.99 8.51 -4.24
CA LEU A 96 -0.68 8.48 -3.62
C LEU A 96 0.27 9.49 -4.28
N GLU A 97 0.99 10.22 -3.47
CA GLU A 97 2.16 10.99 -3.87
C GLU A 97 3.42 10.20 -3.50
N PHE A 98 4.44 10.24 -4.38
CA PHE A 98 5.67 9.51 -4.11
C PHE A 98 6.67 10.39 -3.36
N MET A 99 7.11 9.91 -2.21
CA MET A 99 8.14 10.54 -1.40
C MET A 99 9.43 9.71 -1.49
N GLY A 100 10.54 10.37 -1.85
CA GLY A 100 11.87 9.79 -1.84
C GLY A 100 12.69 10.24 -0.64
N ASN A 101 13.77 9.51 -0.32
CA ASN A 101 14.78 9.97 0.61
C ASN A 101 15.68 11.05 -0.05
N ALA A 102 16.46 11.76 0.76
CA ALA A 102 17.34 12.83 0.28
C ALA A 102 18.38 12.36 -0.77
N ALA A 103 18.79 11.10 -0.71
CA ALA A 103 19.74 10.51 -1.67
C ALA A 103 19.08 10.01 -2.97
N GLY A 104 17.75 10.05 -3.09
CA GLY A 104 17.02 9.55 -4.25
C GLY A 104 17.13 8.04 -4.48
N THR A 105 17.54 7.27 -3.47
CA THR A 105 17.78 5.82 -3.61
C THR A 105 16.54 4.97 -3.36
N ILE A 106 15.54 5.52 -2.72
CA ILE A 106 14.26 4.87 -2.45
C ILE A 106 13.09 5.82 -2.67
N SER A 107 11.93 5.26 -2.94
CA SER A 107 10.66 5.99 -2.93
C SER A 107 9.54 5.13 -2.34
N ILE A 108 8.55 5.79 -1.75
CA ILE A 108 7.35 5.16 -1.21
C ILE A 108 6.14 6.06 -1.49
N GLY A 109 5.02 5.46 -1.87
CA GLY A 109 3.77 6.20 -2.07
C GLY A 109 3.13 6.51 -0.72
N ILE A 110 2.77 7.76 -0.51
CA ILE A 110 2.02 8.21 0.66
C ILE A 110 0.68 8.81 0.23
N PRO A 111 -0.39 8.65 1.02
CA PRO A 111 -1.68 9.24 0.68
C PRO A 111 -1.61 10.76 0.57
N VAL A 112 -2.34 11.32 -0.41
CA VAL A 112 -2.51 12.78 -0.51
C VAL A 112 -3.05 13.34 0.80
N GLY A 113 -2.46 14.43 1.28
CA GLY A 113 -2.79 15.05 2.55
C GLY A 113 -1.96 14.58 3.75
N TRP A 114 -1.05 13.61 3.55
CA TRP A 114 -0.03 13.33 4.55
C TRP A 114 1.06 14.40 4.52
N GLN A 115 1.61 14.70 5.68
CA GLN A 115 2.67 15.69 5.85
C GLN A 115 4.02 14.99 6.01
N LYS A 116 5.09 15.64 5.55
CA LYS A 116 6.45 15.24 5.85
C LYS A 116 6.80 15.65 7.28
N PHE A 117 7.48 14.76 7.99
CA PHE A 117 8.06 15.02 9.31
C PHE A 117 9.58 14.89 9.24
N ASP A 118 10.26 15.45 10.23
CA ASP A 118 11.70 15.36 10.44
C ASP A 118 12.08 15.02 11.90
N ASN A 119 11.06 14.85 12.75
CA ASN A 119 11.22 14.69 14.20
C ASN A 119 10.51 13.45 14.78
N LEU A 120 9.96 12.55 13.96
CA LEU A 120 9.38 11.30 14.47
C LEU A 120 10.46 10.30 14.91
N ASN A 121 11.58 10.25 14.16
CA ASN A 121 12.73 9.43 14.47
C ASN A 121 13.99 10.01 13.81
N GLY A 122 15.04 10.27 14.59
CA GLY A 122 16.27 10.91 14.10
C GLY A 122 17.09 10.10 13.10
N GLU A 123 16.86 8.79 13.01
CA GLU A 123 17.56 7.88 12.09
C GLU A 123 16.74 7.58 10.81
N ALA A 124 15.50 8.07 10.76
CA ALA A 124 14.63 7.77 9.64
C ALA A 124 15.04 8.54 8.37
N VAL A 125 15.10 7.81 7.25
CA VAL A 125 15.40 8.39 5.93
C VAL A 125 14.16 8.93 5.22
N ILE A 126 12.96 8.49 5.61
CA ILE A 126 11.67 9.04 5.21
C ILE A 126 10.77 9.06 6.45
N GLN A 127 10.05 10.15 6.64
CA GLN A 127 9.06 10.30 7.71
C GLN A 127 7.84 11.04 7.17
N ALA A 128 6.68 10.50 7.38
CA ALA A 128 5.42 11.10 6.95
C ALA A 128 4.27 10.73 7.88
N GLY A 129 3.15 11.46 7.81
CA GLY A 129 1.98 11.12 8.58
C GLY A 129 0.82 12.06 8.37
N ASN A 130 -0.32 11.66 8.91
CA ASN A 130 -1.51 12.48 9.04
C ASN A 130 -1.91 12.54 10.52
N PRO A 131 -1.58 13.64 11.23
CA PRO A 131 -1.89 13.80 12.65
C PRO A 131 -3.39 13.78 12.97
N GLU A 132 -4.22 14.28 12.05
CA GLU A 132 -5.68 14.30 12.24
C GLU A 132 -6.28 12.89 12.28
N LEU A 133 -5.67 11.96 11.55
CA LEU A 133 -6.05 10.55 11.51
C LEU A 133 -5.18 9.67 12.42
N ASN A 134 -4.21 10.25 13.13
CA ASN A 134 -3.21 9.53 13.93
C ASN A 134 -2.51 8.40 13.15
N ARG A 135 -2.10 8.68 11.90
CA ARG A 135 -1.42 7.74 11.02
C ARG A 135 -0.02 8.24 10.70
N TYR A 136 0.96 7.39 10.86
CA TYR A 136 2.36 7.77 10.70
C TYR A 136 3.16 6.68 9.99
N LEU A 137 4.26 7.11 9.36
CA LEU A 137 5.20 6.28 8.64
C LEU A 137 6.63 6.74 8.94
N ILE A 138 7.51 5.76 9.17
CA ILE A 138 8.96 5.97 9.08
C ILE A 138 9.59 4.88 8.24
N VAL A 139 10.67 5.22 7.55
CA VAL A 139 11.57 4.29 6.87
C VAL A 139 12.95 4.43 7.47
N LEU A 140 13.48 3.34 8.00
CA LEU A 140 14.84 3.24 8.50
C LEU A 140 15.69 2.50 7.48
N LYS A 141 16.97 2.90 7.37
CA LYS A 141 17.98 2.24 6.55
C LYS A 141 19.07 1.68 7.43
N GLN A 142 19.50 0.46 7.16
CA GLN A 142 20.68 -0.13 7.78
C GLN A 142 21.62 -0.66 6.70
N ASP A 143 22.86 -0.18 6.69
CA ASP A 143 23.83 -0.62 5.70
C ASP A 143 24.28 -2.06 5.96
N ARG A 144 24.29 -2.87 4.90
CA ARG A 144 24.65 -4.30 4.99
C ARG A 144 26.09 -4.52 5.46
N SER A 145 26.99 -3.58 5.20
CA SER A 145 28.39 -3.64 5.65
C SER A 145 28.55 -3.70 7.18
N GLN A 146 27.53 -3.30 7.93
CA GLN A 146 27.50 -3.33 9.39
C GLN A 146 26.87 -4.59 9.97
N LEU A 147 26.48 -5.53 9.11
CA LEU A 147 25.75 -6.74 9.46
C LEU A 147 26.49 -7.99 9.00
N PRO A 148 26.18 -9.18 9.55
CA PRO A 148 26.71 -10.45 9.05
C PRO A 148 26.43 -10.63 7.56
N GLN A 149 27.41 -11.13 6.79
CA GLN A 149 27.30 -11.24 5.33
C GLN A 149 26.15 -12.14 4.86
N GLU A 150 25.83 -13.18 5.61
CA GLU A 150 24.79 -14.17 5.26
C GLU A 150 23.43 -13.86 5.91
N LEU A 151 23.24 -12.66 6.43
CA LEU A 151 21.98 -12.30 7.09
C LEU A 151 20.87 -12.17 6.04
N SER A 152 19.86 -13.03 6.12
CA SER A 152 18.65 -12.93 5.29
C SER A 152 17.69 -11.87 5.84
N VAL A 153 16.78 -11.37 4.98
CA VAL A 153 15.74 -10.42 5.38
C VAL A 153 14.84 -10.98 6.49
N ASP A 154 14.62 -12.28 6.52
CA ASP A 154 13.80 -12.95 7.54
C ASP A 154 14.46 -12.90 8.92
N HIS A 155 15.75 -13.24 8.99
CA HIS A 155 16.51 -13.16 10.23
C HIS A 155 16.68 -11.71 10.69
N PHE A 156 16.92 -10.79 9.74
CA PHE A 156 16.98 -9.37 10.02
C PHE A 156 15.66 -8.87 10.60
N GLY A 157 14.55 -9.15 9.93
CA GLY A 157 13.21 -8.73 10.35
C GLY A 157 12.85 -9.24 11.74
N LYS A 158 13.09 -10.53 12.00
CA LYS A 158 12.84 -11.14 13.31
C LYS A 158 13.66 -10.45 14.41
N ALA A 159 14.96 -10.25 14.20
CA ALA A 159 15.83 -9.58 15.16
C ALA A 159 15.39 -8.13 15.42
N GLN A 160 14.97 -7.41 14.36
CA GLN A 160 14.46 -6.04 14.49
C GLN A 160 13.16 -5.99 15.30
N ILE A 161 12.22 -6.90 15.06
CA ILE A 161 10.98 -6.98 15.84
C ILE A 161 11.29 -7.28 17.30
N GLU A 162 12.12 -8.28 17.61
CA GLU A 162 12.53 -8.60 18.96
C GLU A 162 13.17 -7.36 19.65
N GLN A 163 14.02 -6.64 18.97
CA GLN A 163 14.63 -5.42 19.49
C GLN A 163 13.58 -4.30 19.72
N CYS A 164 12.64 -4.11 18.80
CA CYS A 164 11.57 -3.13 18.96
C CYS A 164 10.72 -3.43 20.21
N LEU A 165 10.33 -4.70 20.40
CA LEU A 165 9.52 -5.11 21.54
C LEU A 165 10.21 -4.86 22.90
N THR A 166 11.54 -4.86 22.95
CA THR A 166 12.29 -4.54 24.18
C THR A 166 12.40 -3.04 24.45
N ARG A 167 12.16 -2.19 23.46
CA ARG A 167 12.32 -0.74 23.54
C ARG A 167 11.03 0.03 23.75
N VAL A 168 9.88 -0.62 23.57
CA VAL A 168 8.57 0.01 23.70
C VAL A 168 7.85 -0.49 24.96
N ASP A 169 7.03 0.38 25.53
CA ASP A 169 6.20 -0.01 26.66
C ASP A 169 5.07 -0.93 26.21
N ASN A 170 4.79 -1.98 26.98
CA ASN A 170 3.74 -2.96 26.70
C ASN A 170 3.79 -3.56 25.29
N GLY A 171 5.02 -3.73 24.73
CA GLY A 171 5.24 -4.29 23.41
C GLY A 171 4.82 -5.75 23.31
N ALA A 172 4.02 -6.11 22.29
CA ALA A 172 3.66 -7.48 21.98
C ALA A 172 3.61 -7.71 20.47
N LEU A 173 4.15 -8.86 20.02
CA LEU A 173 3.93 -9.34 18.67
C LEU A 173 2.51 -9.91 18.56
N ILE A 174 1.74 -9.43 17.60
CA ILE A 174 0.35 -9.82 17.36
C ILE A 174 0.30 -10.88 16.25
N SER A 175 0.96 -10.63 15.13
CA SER A 175 1.07 -11.59 14.02
C SER A 175 2.35 -11.40 13.22
N GLY A 176 2.64 -12.37 12.36
CA GLY A 176 3.80 -12.38 11.46
C GLY A 176 4.84 -13.45 11.82
N PRO A 177 5.75 -13.74 10.87
CA PRO A 177 5.85 -13.14 9.53
C PRO A 177 4.75 -13.59 8.57
N GLU A 178 4.12 -12.64 7.90
CA GLU A 178 3.21 -12.88 6.79
C GLU A 178 3.87 -12.40 5.49
N PRO A 179 3.75 -13.12 4.37
CA PRO A 179 4.39 -12.69 3.13
C PRO A 179 3.77 -11.38 2.62
N LEU A 180 4.62 -10.40 2.32
CA LEU A 180 4.23 -9.19 1.60
C LEU A 180 4.43 -9.43 0.11
N ILE A 181 3.34 -9.44 -0.63
CA ILE A 181 3.39 -9.47 -2.09
C ILE A 181 3.54 -8.03 -2.59
N SER A 182 4.76 -7.65 -2.94
CA SER A 182 5.08 -6.35 -3.53
C SER A 182 5.56 -6.52 -4.96
N ASN A 183 5.33 -5.49 -5.77
CA ASN A 183 5.68 -5.47 -7.20
C ASN A 183 7.19 -5.52 -7.47
N THR A 184 8.02 -5.23 -6.50
CA THR A 184 9.43 -5.01 -6.71
C THR A 184 10.32 -5.78 -5.75
N GLN A 185 9.79 -6.26 -4.63
CA GLN A 185 10.59 -6.91 -3.59
C GLN A 185 9.73 -7.84 -2.73
N ASN A 186 10.31 -8.98 -2.36
CA ASN A 186 9.72 -9.86 -1.37
C ASN A 186 10.03 -9.32 0.02
N GLY A 187 9.04 -9.35 0.88
CA GLY A 187 9.17 -8.91 2.27
C GLY A 187 8.25 -9.73 3.18
N HIS A 188 8.39 -9.51 4.46
CA HIS A 188 7.50 -10.06 5.46
C HIS A 188 6.86 -8.94 6.28
N ILE A 189 5.58 -9.11 6.59
CA ILE A 189 4.81 -8.19 7.42
C ILE A 189 4.73 -8.77 8.82
N TYR A 190 4.94 -7.90 9.79
CA TYR A 190 4.70 -8.16 11.20
C TYR A 190 3.69 -7.15 11.73
N GLU A 191 2.80 -7.59 12.60
CA GLU A 191 1.90 -6.73 13.34
C GLU A 191 2.30 -6.76 14.81
N MET A 192 2.53 -5.59 15.40
CA MET A 192 2.89 -5.46 16.82
C MET A 192 2.06 -4.36 17.49
N SER A 193 1.81 -4.53 18.77
CA SER A 193 1.22 -3.52 19.65
C SER A 193 2.28 -2.91 20.54
N ALA A 194 2.07 -1.67 20.94
CA ALA A 194 2.86 -0.99 21.94
C ALA A 194 2.05 0.13 22.60
N GLU A 195 2.63 0.76 23.60
CA GLU A 195 2.10 1.95 24.22
C GLU A 195 3.07 3.12 24.01
N VAL A 196 2.58 4.22 23.43
CA VAL A 196 3.37 5.44 23.20
C VAL A 196 2.73 6.56 24.02
N THR A 197 3.47 7.08 25.00
CA THR A 197 2.96 8.15 25.89
C THR A 197 1.61 7.78 26.52
N LYS A 198 1.46 6.53 26.98
CA LYS A 198 0.22 5.95 27.55
C LYS A 198 -0.94 5.78 26.56
N THR A 199 -0.69 5.94 25.27
CA THR A 199 -1.67 5.72 24.22
C THR A 199 -1.39 4.37 23.55
N PRO A 200 -2.35 3.43 23.54
CA PRO A 200 -2.18 2.17 22.83
C PRO A 200 -2.09 2.43 21.31
N VAL A 201 -1.07 1.87 20.71
CA VAL A 201 -0.82 1.97 19.27
C VAL A 201 -0.62 0.58 18.68
N ARG A 202 -0.88 0.47 17.39
CA ARG A 202 -0.62 -0.72 16.62
C ARG A 202 0.21 -0.39 15.38
N TYR A 203 1.22 -1.23 15.15
CA TYR A 203 2.15 -1.10 14.04
C TYR A 203 1.94 -2.23 13.04
N LEU A 204 2.03 -1.89 11.75
CA LEU A 204 2.47 -2.81 10.71
C LEU A 204 3.92 -2.49 10.39
N VAL A 205 4.73 -3.53 10.29
CA VAL A 205 6.17 -3.39 10.00
C VAL A 205 6.53 -4.34 8.87
N THR A 206 7.30 -3.86 7.91
CA THR A 206 7.87 -4.71 6.86
C THR A 206 9.34 -4.43 6.68
N PHE A 207 10.05 -5.43 6.17
CA PHE A 207 11.49 -5.37 5.94
C PHE A 207 11.78 -5.71 4.49
N PHE A 208 12.66 -4.92 3.87
CA PHE A 208 13.10 -5.12 2.51
C PHE A 208 14.61 -5.28 2.46
N GLU A 209 15.08 -6.23 1.67
CA GLU A 209 16.50 -6.41 1.38
C GLU A 209 16.83 -5.76 0.04
N CYS A 210 17.90 -4.98 0.03
CA CYS A 210 18.49 -4.40 -1.16
C CYS A 210 19.97 -4.78 -1.21
N GLN A 211 20.60 -4.55 -2.35
CA GLN A 211 21.97 -4.98 -2.57
C GLN A 211 22.93 -4.62 -1.42
N ASP A 212 22.86 -3.38 -0.94
CA ASP A 212 23.80 -2.82 0.04
C ASP A 212 23.13 -2.45 1.38
N SER A 213 21.85 -2.71 1.56
CA SER A 213 21.11 -2.22 2.72
C SER A 213 19.87 -3.04 3.00
N PHE A 214 19.44 -3.02 4.26
CA PHE A 214 18.09 -3.39 4.66
C PHE A 214 17.28 -2.13 4.95
N TYR A 215 16.00 -2.18 4.62
CA TYR A 215 15.05 -1.14 4.95
C TYR A 215 13.95 -1.69 5.84
N SER A 216 13.67 -0.97 6.91
CA SER A 216 12.56 -1.26 7.81
C SER A 216 11.51 -0.17 7.65
N VAL A 217 10.30 -0.54 7.28
CA VAL A 217 9.18 0.39 7.10
C VAL A 217 8.16 0.15 8.18
N PHE A 218 7.93 1.17 9.00
CA PHE A 218 6.96 1.15 10.08
C PHE A 218 5.79 2.05 9.73
N LEU A 219 4.59 1.51 9.84
CA LEU A 219 3.34 2.25 9.74
C LEU A 219 2.54 2.00 11.02
N TRP A 220 2.01 3.05 11.63
CA TRP A 220 1.22 2.91 12.85
C TRP A 220 0.08 3.90 12.94
N SER A 221 -0.88 3.54 13.79
CA SER A 221 -1.97 4.41 14.23
C SER A 221 -2.35 4.08 15.68
N SER A 222 -3.25 4.88 16.25
CA SER A 222 -3.92 4.49 17.49
C SER A 222 -4.66 3.15 17.29
N LEU A 223 -4.78 2.39 18.37
CA LEU A 223 -5.47 1.09 18.34
C LEU A 223 -6.90 1.19 17.78
N GLU A 224 -7.62 2.27 18.13
CA GLU A 224 -9.00 2.52 17.67
C GLU A 224 -9.12 2.69 16.14
N ASN A 225 -8.07 3.27 15.51
CA ASN A 225 -8.07 3.58 14.08
C ASN A 225 -7.35 2.51 13.24
N PHE A 226 -6.70 1.54 13.87
CA PHE A 226 -5.82 0.62 13.17
C PHE A 226 -6.55 -0.24 12.14
N GLU A 227 -7.67 -0.84 12.48
CA GLU A 227 -8.43 -1.67 11.55
C GLU A 227 -8.87 -0.91 10.29
N ASN A 228 -9.24 0.37 10.47
CA ASN A 228 -9.58 1.25 9.35
C ASN A 228 -8.36 1.69 8.53
N SER A 229 -7.16 1.60 9.10
CA SER A 229 -5.91 2.03 8.46
C SER A 229 -5.15 0.87 7.81
N ARG A 230 -5.42 -0.36 8.22
CA ARG A 230 -4.65 -1.54 7.85
C ARG A 230 -4.55 -1.75 6.33
N SER A 231 -5.66 -1.60 5.61
CA SER A 231 -5.66 -1.74 4.14
C SER A 231 -4.85 -0.63 3.45
N GLU A 232 -4.92 0.61 3.95
CA GLU A 232 -4.11 1.73 3.46
C GLU A 232 -2.61 1.47 3.72
N PHE A 233 -2.25 0.95 4.88
CA PHE A 233 -0.87 0.62 5.24
C PHE A 233 -0.28 -0.47 4.35
N LEU A 234 -1.02 -1.54 4.09
CA LEU A 234 -0.62 -2.58 3.14
C LEU A 234 -0.41 -2.02 1.74
N HIS A 235 -1.27 -1.08 1.35
CA HIS A 235 -1.17 -0.38 0.10
C HIS A 235 0.11 0.47 -0.01
N ILE A 236 0.44 1.22 1.03
CA ILE A 236 1.67 2.00 1.11
C ILE A 236 2.90 1.07 1.00
N PHE A 237 2.94 -0.04 1.72
CA PHE A 237 4.04 -1.02 1.64
C PHE A 237 4.26 -1.53 0.22
N ALA A 238 3.19 -1.85 -0.50
CA ALA A 238 3.28 -2.36 -1.86
C ALA A 238 3.89 -1.35 -2.85
N THR A 239 3.99 -0.07 -2.49
CA THR A 239 4.57 0.98 -3.33
C THR A 239 6.05 1.23 -3.09
N PHE A 240 6.63 0.61 -2.06
CA PHE A 240 8.06 0.80 -1.75
C PHE A 240 8.93 0.34 -2.92
N LYS A 241 9.85 1.19 -3.34
CA LYS A 241 10.78 0.94 -4.45
C LYS A 241 12.17 1.38 -4.08
N VAL A 242 13.15 0.57 -4.46
CA VAL A 242 14.56 0.97 -4.52
C VAL A 242 14.84 1.48 -5.92
N MET A 243 15.37 2.68 -5.99
CA MET A 243 15.77 3.30 -7.24
C MET A 243 17.17 2.81 -7.57
N THR A 244 17.30 1.95 -8.56
CA THR A 244 18.62 1.61 -9.11
C THR A 244 19.16 2.84 -9.81
N SER A 245 20.32 3.35 -9.40
CA SER A 245 21.03 4.36 -10.18
C SER A 245 21.22 3.83 -11.61
N PRO A 246 20.94 4.62 -12.65
CA PRO A 246 21.28 4.20 -13.99
C PRO A 246 22.80 3.94 -14.00
N SER A 247 23.19 2.68 -14.24
CA SER A 247 24.59 2.34 -14.46
C SER A 247 25.09 3.24 -15.58
N SER A 248 26.08 4.07 -15.27
CA SER A 248 26.83 4.81 -16.27
C SER A 248 27.39 3.80 -17.27
N CYS A 249 26.73 3.67 -18.42
CA CYS A 249 27.36 3.10 -19.59
C CYS A 249 28.52 4.04 -19.96
N GLU A 250 29.68 3.81 -19.40
CA GLU A 250 30.92 4.33 -19.95
C GLU A 250 31.07 3.75 -21.35
N SER A 251 30.75 4.58 -22.33
CA SER A 251 31.12 4.40 -23.70
C SER A 251 32.64 4.42 -23.76
N THR A 252 33.27 3.27 -23.74
CA THR A 252 34.68 3.13 -24.10
C THR A 252 34.79 3.41 -25.58
N LEU A 253 34.98 4.68 -25.94
CA LEU A 253 35.50 5.07 -27.24
C LEU A 253 36.94 4.60 -27.31
N VAL A 254 37.16 3.54 -28.05
CA VAL A 254 38.50 3.09 -28.49
C VAL A 254 38.94 4.11 -29.55
N PRO A 255 40.05 4.84 -29.37
CA PRO A 255 40.61 5.64 -30.44
C PRO A 255 41.33 4.73 -31.44
N MET A 256 41.05 4.94 -32.73
CA MET A 256 41.84 4.41 -33.83
C MET A 256 43.21 5.09 -33.92
#